data_deec283072acbfb45f808727f677d2fc
#
_entry.id   deec283072acbfb45f808727f677d2fc
#
_cell.length_a   1.000
_cell.length_b   1.000
_cell.length_c   1.000
_cell.angle_alpha   90.00
_cell.angle_beta   90.00
_cell.angle_gamma   90.00
#
_symmetry.space_group_name_H-M   'P 1'
#
loop_
_entity.id
_entity.type
_entity.pdbx_description
1 polymer ?
#
loop_
_entity_poly.entity_id
_entity_poly.type
_entity_poly.pdbx_seq_one_letter_code
_entity_poly.pdbx_strand_id
1 'polypeptide(L)'
;MPSDQDFLDFCRKLIHGSGLGPTSPSYMRLISLCILLPIALLMDCLIIYDFVYTKNDIFKFAELLESLSSYGQLLIRKFILIVHEKVIQEVLELRKNFWKYETFGEEHANYLRREMITAIRATQIMVGLVTMIVLCLCLSSITNKEKSLPLESWTPENESVKCVLYTMQVMSMIEVIYLIGTVDSFYVVMCTEIKIQFLLLKEKLRSLRSKETIECLNGLKTCIKHHNLLLSVHKKLNRIFSEYFLVQYFVSVLAACVQLYILKYITVSLEDLLKSLVYLVAVFVQVALFFMLASDIEEEAEQLADEIYDVDWESTSDPKIRKQLLFMLMRAQEPLCMWGGGMVHINRNEYIVLFRLAFSVSTLLGAKAE
;
A
#
# COMPACT_ATOMS: atom_id res chain seq x y z
N MET A 1 -23.61 -0.27 11.95
CA MET A 1 -22.22 -0.22 11.47
C MET A 1 -22.20 -0.71 10.04
N PRO A 2 -21.25 -0.26 9.17
CA PRO A 2 -21.15 -0.76 7.80
C PRO A 2 -21.01 -2.29 7.78
N SER A 3 -21.59 -2.93 6.78
CA SER A 3 -21.48 -4.39 6.60
C SER A 3 -20.13 -4.75 5.96
N ASP A 4 -19.72 -6.00 6.07
CA ASP A 4 -18.48 -6.52 5.45
C ASP A 4 -18.47 -6.31 3.93
N GLN A 5 -19.66 -6.28 3.30
CA GLN A 5 -19.82 -6.03 1.87
C GLN A 5 -19.63 -4.56 1.48
N ASP A 6 -20.00 -3.63 2.36
CA ASP A 6 -19.87 -2.19 2.10
C ASP A 6 -18.42 -1.76 1.88
N PHE A 7 -17.48 -2.36 2.62
CA PHE A 7 -16.05 -2.07 2.49
C PHE A 7 -15.49 -2.54 1.13
N LEU A 8 -15.92 -3.71 0.67
CA LEU A 8 -15.51 -4.24 -0.63
C LEU A 8 -16.11 -3.44 -1.78
N ASP A 9 -17.39 -3.07 -1.65
CA ASP A 9 -18.08 -2.26 -2.66
C ASP A 9 -17.47 -0.87 -2.77
N PHE A 10 -16.96 -0.32 -1.67
CA PHE A 10 -16.18 0.91 -1.69
C PHE A 10 -14.90 0.74 -2.54
N CYS A 11 -14.08 -0.27 -2.28
CA CYS A 11 -12.87 -0.53 -3.06
C CYS A 11 -13.20 -0.80 -4.54
N ARG A 12 -14.26 -1.60 -4.82
CA ARG A 12 -14.71 -1.88 -6.18
C ARG A 12 -15.14 -0.62 -6.92
N LYS A 13 -15.87 0.30 -6.28
CA LYS A 13 -16.27 1.59 -6.85
C LYS A 13 -15.05 2.46 -7.17
N LEU A 14 -14.05 2.50 -6.30
CA LEU A 14 -12.81 3.26 -6.54
C LEU A 14 -12.04 2.67 -7.74
N ILE A 15 -11.86 1.36 -7.78
CA ILE A 15 -11.19 0.67 -8.90
C ILE A 15 -11.96 0.89 -10.21
N HIS A 16 -13.28 0.79 -10.19
CA HIS A 16 -14.13 1.06 -11.35
C HIS A 16 -13.98 2.49 -11.86
N GLY A 17 -13.97 3.47 -10.96
CA GLY A 17 -13.83 4.89 -11.29
C GLY A 17 -12.45 5.29 -11.81
N SER A 18 -11.39 4.48 -11.56
CA SER A 18 -10.06 4.73 -12.11
C SER A 18 -9.97 4.55 -13.64
N GLY A 19 -10.96 3.91 -14.25
CA GLY A 19 -10.94 3.54 -15.66
C GLY A 19 -10.02 2.36 -15.98
N LEU A 20 -9.21 1.88 -15.04
CA LEU A 20 -8.21 0.83 -15.26
C LEU A 20 -8.59 -0.51 -14.60
N GLY A 21 -9.73 -0.56 -13.92
CA GLY A 21 -10.20 -1.76 -13.25
C GLY A 21 -10.92 -2.75 -14.16
N PRO A 22 -11.09 -4.02 -13.71
CA PRO A 22 -11.69 -5.10 -14.52
C PRO A 22 -13.16 -4.86 -14.94
N THR A 23 -13.85 -3.96 -14.24
CA THR A 23 -15.27 -3.62 -14.52
C THR A 23 -15.44 -2.19 -15.02
N SER A 24 -14.33 -1.48 -15.34
CA SER A 24 -14.38 -0.07 -15.73
C SER A 24 -15.00 0.11 -17.12
N PRO A 25 -15.80 1.18 -17.34
CA PRO A 25 -16.36 1.49 -18.64
C PRO A 25 -15.29 1.77 -19.69
N SER A 26 -15.51 1.37 -20.93
CA SER A 26 -14.54 1.51 -22.03
C SER A 26 -14.12 2.97 -22.26
N TYR A 27 -15.04 3.94 -22.11
CA TYR A 27 -14.70 5.36 -22.27
C TYR A 27 -13.77 5.88 -21.17
N MET A 28 -13.93 5.45 -19.90
CA MET A 28 -13.01 5.81 -18.82
C MET A 28 -11.62 5.19 -19.05
N ARG A 29 -11.59 3.95 -19.53
CA ARG A 29 -10.33 3.29 -19.89
C ARG A 29 -9.62 4.05 -21.01
N LEU A 30 -10.36 4.49 -22.02
CA LEU A 30 -9.81 5.30 -23.12
C LEU A 30 -9.23 6.63 -22.60
N ILE A 31 -9.94 7.34 -21.73
CA ILE A 31 -9.46 8.58 -21.12
C ILE A 31 -8.19 8.32 -20.31
N SER A 32 -8.19 7.30 -19.44
CA SER A 32 -7.03 6.99 -18.58
C SER A 32 -5.78 6.59 -19.39
N LEU A 33 -5.95 5.82 -20.48
CA LEU A 33 -4.82 5.34 -21.31
C LEU A 33 -4.38 6.32 -22.39
N CYS A 34 -5.32 7.03 -23.05
CA CYS A 34 -5.00 7.88 -24.19
C CYS A 34 -4.77 9.36 -23.83
N ILE A 35 -5.23 9.80 -22.66
CA ILE A 35 -5.07 11.20 -22.23
C ILE A 35 -4.19 11.25 -20.97
N LEU A 36 -4.61 10.62 -19.87
CA LEU A 36 -3.93 10.79 -18.59
C LEU A 36 -2.56 10.11 -18.51
N LEU A 37 -2.41 8.92 -19.13
CA LEU A 37 -1.12 8.24 -19.16
C LEU A 37 -0.06 8.98 -20.01
N PRO A 38 -0.36 9.46 -21.23
CA PRO A 38 0.60 10.30 -21.99
C PRO A 38 0.96 11.59 -21.27
N ILE A 39 0.01 12.25 -20.57
CA ILE A 39 0.30 13.43 -19.75
C ILE A 39 1.31 13.10 -18.65
N ALA A 40 1.10 12.03 -17.90
CA ALA A 40 2.01 11.61 -16.83
C ALA A 40 3.42 11.30 -17.38
N LEU A 41 3.50 10.55 -18.48
CA LEU A 41 4.77 10.24 -19.14
C LEU A 41 5.50 11.48 -19.66
N LEU A 42 4.76 12.45 -20.23
CA LEU A 42 5.34 13.71 -20.67
C LEU A 42 5.91 14.49 -19.48
N MET A 43 5.19 14.54 -18.34
CA MET A 43 5.68 15.21 -17.14
C MET A 43 6.96 14.57 -16.61
N ASP A 44 7.02 13.23 -16.53
CA ASP A 44 8.24 12.53 -16.17
C ASP A 44 9.41 12.85 -17.11
N CYS A 45 9.17 12.88 -18.41
CA CYS A 45 10.19 13.25 -19.38
C CYS A 45 10.71 14.68 -19.19
N LEU A 46 9.82 15.64 -18.89
CA LEU A 46 10.21 17.03 -18.65
C LEU A 46 11.02 17.20 -17.35
N ILE A 47 10.65 16.45 -16.29
CA ILE A 47 11.37 16.42 -15.02
C ILE A 47 12.77 15.79 -15.22
N ILE A 48 12.85 14.65 -15.92
CA ILE A 48 14.12 13.99 -16.20
C ILE A 48 15.01 14.89 -17.07
N TYR A 49 14.42 15.59 -18.04
CA TYR A 49 15.15 16.56 -18.84
C TYR A 49 15.78 17.65 -17.97
N ASP A 50 15.00 18.31 -17.11
CA ASP A 50 15.51 19.34 -16.22
C ASP A 50 16.53 18.78 -15.22
N PHE A 51 16.32 17.56 -14.70
CA PHE A 51 17.25 16.86 -13.82
C PHE A 51 18.63 16.64 -14.44
N VAL A 52 18.72 16.26 -15.72
CA VAL A 52 19.98 16.06 -16.43
C VAL A 52 20.74 17.37 -16.64
N TYR A 53 20.03 18.47 -16.84
CA TYR A 53 20.61 19.78 -17.09
C TYR A 53 20.86 20.62 -15.83
N THR A 54 20.24 20.27 -14.70
CA THR A 54 20.48 20.93 -13.41
C THR A 54 21.80 20.44 -12.81
N LYS A 55 22.82 21.29 -12.84
CA LYS A 55 24.12 21.01 -12.25
C LYS A 55 24.34 21.93 -11.04
N ASN A 56 24.80 21.36 -9.92
CA ASN A 56 25.33 22.06 -8.73
C ASN A 56 24.32 22.75 -7.78
N ASP A 57 23.01 22.55 -7.90
CA ASP A 57 22.05 23.02 -6.91
C ASP A 57 21.35 21.83 -6.23
N ILE A 58 21.77 21.54 -5.00
CA ILE A 58 21.25 20.40 -4.22
C ILE A 58 19.78 20.61 -3.85
N PHE A 59 19.36 21.86 -3.63
CA PHE A 59 17.96 22.13 -3.30
C PHE A 59 17.04 21.87 -4.50
N LYS A 60 17.39 22.41 -5.67
CA LYS A 60 16.67 22.13 -6.90
C LYS A 60 16.69 20.65 -7.26
N PHE A 61 17.81 19.95 -7.03
CA PHE A 61 17.91 18.50 -7.20
C PHE A 61 16.88 17.77 -6.33
N ALA A 62 16.71 18.20 -5.08
CA ALA A 62 15.73 17.60 -4.17
C ALA A 62 14.28 17.82 -4.62
N GLU A 63 13.92 19.04 -5.05
CA GLU A 63 12.58 19.35 -5.57
C GLU A 63 12.27 18.54 -6.85
N LEU A 64 13.24 18.37 -7.74
CA LEU A 64 13.10 17.52 -8.93
C LEU A 64 12.95 16.04 -8.58
N LEU A 65 13.68 15.56 -7.56
CA LEU A 65 13.56 14.19 -7.08
C LEU A 65 12.18 13.93 -6.45
N GLU A 66 11.65 14.89 -5.70
CA GLU A 66 10.29 14.86 -5.13
C GLU A 66 9.24 14.79 -6.24
N SER A 67 9.40 15.62 -7.26
CA SER A 67 8.54 15.62 -8.45
C SER A 67 8.58 14.27 -9.18
N LEU A 68 9.78 13.76 -9.45
CA LEU A 68 9.99 12.46 -10.10
C LEU A 68 9.40 11.30 -9.26
N SER A 69 9.58 11.35 -7.94
CA SER A 69 8.99 10.37 -7.03
C SER A 69 7.46 10.38 -7.11
N SER A 70 6.83 11.55 -7.17
CA SER A 70 5.38 11.71 -7.22
C SER A 70 4.79 11.13 -8.51
N TYR A 71 5.38 11.45 -9.66
CA TYR A 71 4.94 10.91 -10.96
C TYR A 71 5.30 9.42 -11.12
N GLY A 72 6.48 8.99 -10.65
CA GLY A 72 6.85 7.58 -10.63
C GLY A 72 5.86 6.74 -9.82
N GLN A 73 5.39 7.25 -8.67
CA GLN A 73 4.33 6.61 -7.90
C GLN A 73 2.98 6.55 -8.63
N LEU A 74 2.66 7.56 -9.44
CA LEU A 74 1.49 7.56 -10.32
C LEU A 74 1.59 6.44 -11.36
N LEU A 75 2.72 6.37 -12.06
CA LEU A 75 2.93 5.37 -13.11
C LEU A 75 2.93 3.94 -12.58
N ILE A 76 3.56 3.68 -11.44
CA ILE A 76 3.56 2.32 -10.85
C ILE A 76 2.17 1.88 -10.41
N ARG A 77 1.32 2.78 -9.89
CA ARG A 77 -0.07 2.45 -9.55
C ARG A 77 -0.92 2.16 -10.79
N LYS A 78 -0.74 2.92 -11.87
CA LYS A 78 -1.35 2.60 -13.17
C LYS A 78 -0.90 1.24 -13.69
N PHE A 79 0.40 0.98 -13.64
CA PHE A 79 0.99 -0.30 -14.03
C PHE A 79 0.32 -1.48 -13.29
N ILE A 80 0.17 -1.38 -11.96
CA ILE A 80 -0.50 -2.41 -11.15
C ILE A 80 -1.91 -2.68 -11.68
N LEU A 81 -2.71 -1.64 -11.86
CA LEU A 81 -4.11 -1.79 -12.28
C LEU A 81 -4.22 -2.38 -13.69
N ILE A 82 -3.31 -2.05 -14.59
CA ILE A 82 -3.30 -2.54 -15.98
C ILE A 82 -2.81 -3.99 -16.07
N VAL A 83 -1.63 -4.25 -15.49
CA VAL A 83 -0.94 -5.55 -15.65
C VAL A 83 -1.61 -6.64 -14.81
N HIS A 84 -2.05 -6.28 -13.60
CA HIS A 84 -2.64 -7.24 -12.66
C HIS A 84 -4.18 -7.23 -12.65
N GLU A 85 -4.83 -6.62 -13.66
CA GLU A 85 -6.30 -6.55 -13.77
C GLU A 85 -6.99 -7.89 -13.51
N LYS A 86 -6.53 -8.96 -14.17
CA LYS A 86 -7.09 -10.33 -14.01
C LYS A 86 -6.88 -10.88 -12.60
N VAL A 87 -5.69 -10.64 -12.01
CA VAL A 87 -5.37 -11.14 -10.67
C VAL A 87 -6.18 -10.39 -9.61
N ILE A 88 -6.39 -9.08 -9.79
CA ILE A 88 -7.28 -8.27 -8.95
C ILE A 88 -8.70 -8.81 -9.00
N GLN A 89 -9.21 -9.14 -10.19
CA GLN A 89 -10.54 -9.74 -10.33
C GLN A 89 -10.63 -11.10 -9.62
N GLU A 90 -9.62 -11.96 -9.77
CA GLU A 90 -9.57 -13.25 -9.07
C GLU A 90 -9.55 -13.09 -7.55
N VAL A 91 -8.81 -12.12 -7.02
CA VAL A 91 -8.79 -11.81 -5.58
C VAL A 91 -10.19 -11.38 -5.10
N LEU A 92 -10.86 -10.49 -5.84
CA LEU A 92 -12.21 -10.04 -5.53
C LEU A 92 -13.25 -11.17 -5.59
N GLU A 93 -13.08 -12.15 -6.49
CA GLU A 93 -13.94 -13.33 -6.56
C GLU A 93 -13.66 -14.31 -5.40
N LEU A 94 -12.39 -14.58 -5.08
CA LEU A 94 -12.03 -15.46 -3.96
C LEU A 94 -12.52 -14.92 -2.62
N ARG A 95 -12.49 -13.61 -2.43
CA ARG A 95 -12.99 -12.95 -1.21
C ARG A 95 -14.48 -13.26 -0.94
N LYS A 96 -15.29 -13.55 -1.95
CA LYS A 96 -16.70 -13.93 -1.75
C LYS A 96 -16.85 -15.21 -0.91
N ASN A 97 -15.80 -16.01 -0.82
CA ASN A 97 -15.77 -17.23 -0.02
C ASN A 97 -15.25 -17.02 1.41
N PHE A 98 -14.99 -15.77 1.81
CA PHE A 98 -14.58 -15.43 3.16
C PHE A 98 -15.73 -15.64 4.14
N TRP A 99 -15.38 -15.97 5.38
CA TRP A 99 -16.37 -16.14 6.44
C TRP A 99 -16.92 -14.78 6.87
N LYS A 100 -18.20 -14.78 7.24
CA LYS A 100 -18.86 -13.59 7.77
C LYS A 100 -18.35 -13.28 9.18
N TYR A 101 -18.25 -12.01 9.51
CA TYR A 101 -17.76 -11.56 10.83
C TYR A 101 -18.67 -12.03 11.96
N GLU A 102 -19.98 -12.19 11.70
CA GLU A 102 -20.97 -12.64 12.68
C GLU A 102 -20.87 -14.13 13.03
N THR A 103 -19.96 -14.89 12.43
CA THR A 103 -19.83 -16.35 12.62
C THR A 103 -19.68 -16.76 14.09
N PHE A 104 -19.09 -15.89 14.93
CA PHE A 104 -18.85 -16.13 16.36
C PHE A 104 -19.56 -15.12 17.27
N GLY A 105 -20.65 -14.52 16.82
CA GLY A 105 -21.48 -13.60 17.58
C GLY A 105 -21.22 -12.13 17.29
N GLU A 106 -22.19 -11.29 17.65
CA GLU A 106 -22.20 -9.87 17.33
C GLU A 106 -21.11 -9.07 18.06
N GLU A 107 -20.73 -9.46 19.27
CA GLU A 107 -19.68 -8.77 20.01
C GLU A 107 -18.32 -8.93 19.31
N HIS A 108 -18.01 -10.16 18.90
CA HIS A 108 -16.79 -10.45 18.13
C HIS A 108 -16.83 -9.75 16.76
N ALA A 109 -17.96 -9.78 16.06
CA ALA A 109 -18.15 -9.08 14.80
C ALA A 109 -17.91 -7.57 14.93
N ASN A 110 -18.37 -6.95 16.00
CA ASN A 110 -18.15 -5.52 16.26
C ASN A 110 -16.67 -5.20 16.51
N TYR A 111 -15.92 -6.08 17.15
CA TYR A 111 -14.46 -5.95 17.27
C TYR A 111 -13.79 -5.97 15.88
N LEU A 112 -14.10 -6.97 15.04
CA LEU A 112 -13.53 -7.10 13.72
C LEU A 112 -13.88 -5.92 12.79
N ARG A 113 -15.13 -5.41 12.89
CA ARG A 113 -15.54 -4.19 12.17
C ARG A 113 -14.75 -2.96 12.61
N ARG A 114 -14.41 -2.83 13.89
CA ARG A 114 -13.57 -1.74 14.38
C ARG A 114 -12.15 -1.80 13.82
N GLU A 115 -11.56 -3.00 13.73
CA GLU A 115 -10.26 -3.21 13.07
C GLU A 115 -10.29 -2.69 11.62
N MET A 116 -11.29 -3.10 10.84
CA MET A 116 -11.46 -2.65 9.46
C MET A 116 -11.66 -1.13 9.36
N ILE A 117 -12.52 -0.55 10.20
CA ILE A 117 -12.78 0.89 10.23
C ILE A 117 -11.49 1.66 10.57
N THR A 118 -10.69 1.15 11.50
CA THR A 118 -9.42 1.78 11.89
C THR A 118 -8.44 1.79 10.73
N ALA A 119 -8.31 0.69 10.00
CA ALA A 119 -7.45 0.59 8.81
C ALA A 119 -7.91 1.55 7.69
N ILE A 120 -9.22 1.64 7.44
CA ILE A 120 -9.77 2.57 6.45
C ILE A 120 -9.56 4.03 6.88
N ARG A 121 -9.74 4.36 8.16
CA ARG A 121 -9.46 5.71 8.67
C ARG A 121 -7.99 6.09 8.49
N ALA A 122 -7.06 5.17 8.74
CA ALA A 122 -5.64 5.41 8.49
C ALA A 122 -5.38 5.77 7.01
N THR A 123 -6.01 5.05 6.08
CA THR A 123 -5.92 5.36 4.64
C THR A 123 -6.56 6.72 4.30
N GLN A 124 -7.71 7.04 4.89
CA GLN A 124 -8.37 8.35 4.69
C GLN A 124 -7.50 9.51 5.20
N ILE A 125 -6.85 9.34 6.35
CA ILE A 125 -5.90 10.33 6.89
C ILE A 125 -4.72 10.51 5.92
N MET A 126 -4.16 9.43 5.41
CA MET A 126 -3.06 9.46 4.43
C MET A 126 -3.48 10.21 3.15
N VAL A 127 -4.64 9.88 2.58
CA VAL A 127 -5.18 10.58 1.39
C VAL A 127 -5.43 12.06 1.70
N GLY A 128 -5.93 12.38 2.90
CA GLY A 128 -6.12 13.76 3.36
C GLY A 128 -4.82 14.54 3.45
N LEU A 129 -3.75 13.93 3.98
CA LEU A 129 -2.41 14.54 4.04
C LEU A 129 -1.88 14.83 2.63
N VAL A 130 -1.96 13.87 1.71
CA VAL A 130 -1.53 14.06 0.31
C VAL A 130 -2.34 15.15 -0.37
N THR A 131 -3.65 15.18 -0.15
CA THR A 131 -4.53 16.25 -0.68
C THR A 131 -4.12 17.62 -0.17
N MET A 132 -3.79 17.72 1.12
CA MET A 132 -3.32 18.97 1.73
C MET A 132 -1.99 19.43 1.14
N ILE A 133 -1.05 18.51 0.92
CA ILE A 133 0.24 18.81 0.24
C ILE A 133 -0.02 19.35 -1.16
N VAL A 134 -0.85 18.69 -1.96
CA VAL A 134 -1.18 19.13 -3.32
C VAL A 134 -1.81 20.52 -3.33
N LEU A 135 -2.74 20.79 -2.43
CA LEU A 135 -3.35 22.13 -2.30
C LEU A 135 -2.31 23.19 -1.93
N CYS A 136 -1.40 22.90 -1.00
CA CYS A 136 -0.32 23.81 -0.63
C CYS A 136 0.60 24.11 -1.83
N LEU A 137 0.98 23.10 -2.61
CA LEU A 137 1.82 23.26 -3.80
C LEU A 137 1.13 24.12 -4.87
N CYS A 138 -0.16 23.88 -5.13
CA CYS A 138 -0.94 24.68 -6.08
C CYS A 138 -1.09 26.14 -5.61
N LEU A 139 -1.33 26.37 -4.32
CA LEU A 139 -1.43 27.72 -3.75
C LEU A 139 -0.08 28.45 -3.77
N SER A 140 1.00 27.78 -3.40
CA SER A 140 2.36 28.33 -3.42
C SER A 140 2.75 28.80 -4.83
N SER A 141 2.42 28.05 -5.88
CA SER A 141 2.71 28.42 -7.26
C SER A 141 1.90 29.63 -7.77
N ILE A 142 0.74 29.91 -7.18
CA ILE A 142 -0.08 31.07 -7.52
C ILE A 142 0.40 32.31 -6.76
N THR A 143 0.81 32.16 -5.49
CA THR A 143 1.19 33.28 -4.62
C THR A 143 2.63 33.71 -4.83
N ASN A 144 3.53 32.81 -5.14
CA ASN A 144 4.94 33.08 -5.33
C ASN A 144 5.27 33.28 -6.83
N LYS A 145 5.60 34.53 -7.19
CA LYS A 145 5.93 34.90 -8.58
C LYS A 145 7.18 34.21 -9.15
N GLU A 146 8.04 33.67 -8.28
CA GLU A 146 9.24 32.94 -8.68
C GLU A 146 8.93 31.48 -9.07
N LYS A 147 7.87 30.90 -8.50
CA LYS A 147 7.42 29.53 -8.79
C LYS A 147 6.30 29.55 -9.83
N SER A 148 6.63 29.25 -11.07
CA SER A 148 5.65 29.25 -12.17
C SER A 148 4.81 27.97 -12.25
N LEU A 149 5.25 26.85 -11.64
CA LEU A 149 4.61 25.55 -11.68
C LEU A 149 4.47 24.95 -10.26
N PRO A 150 3.45 24.13 -9.99
CA PRO A 150 3.27 23.47 -8.69
C PRO A 150 4.40 22.50 -8.33
N LEU A 151 4.91 21.75 -9.31
CA LEU A 151 6.06 20.85 -9.20
C LEU A 151 7.18 21.35 -10.10
N GLU A 152 8.42 21.24 -9.61
CA GLU A 152 9.59 21.60 -10.41
C GLU A 152 9.72 20.72 -11.64
N SER A 153 9.85 21.36 -12.79
CA SER A 153 10.10 20.75 -14.08
C SER A 153 10.61 21.82 -15.06
N TRP A 154 11.09 21.41 -16.19
CA TRP A 154 11.44 22.34 -17.25
C TRP A 154 10.30 23.32 -17.56
N THR A 155 10.62 24.63 -17.59
CA THR A 155 9.65 25.70 -17.82
C THR A 155 9.99 26.46 -19.11
N PRO A 156 9.06 26.53 -20.07
CA PRO A 156 9.24 27.33 -21.29
C PRO A 156 9.10 28.83 -21.01
N GLU A 157 9.68 29.66 -21.88
CA GLU A 157 9.53 31.13 -21.78
C GLU A 157 8.13 31.62 -22.18
N ASN A 158 7.40 30.86 -23.00
CA ASN A 158 6.08 31.22 -23.51
C ASN A 158 4.98 31.01 -22.43
N GLU A 159 4.32 32.10 -22.04
CA GLU A 159 3.28 32.08 -21.00
C GLU A 159 2.08 31.16 -21.33
N SER A 160 1.71 31.08 -22.63
CA SER A 160 0.62 30.17 -23.03
C SER A 160 0.99 28.70 -22.80
N VAL A 161 2.24 28.33 -23.07
CA VAL A 161 2.73 26.96 -22.84
C VAL A 161 2.87 26.66 -21.35
N LYS A 162 3.29 27.65 -20.52
CA LYS A 162 3.31 27.52 -19.06
C LYS A 162 1.90 27.24 -18.52
N CYS A 163 0.88 27.95 -18.99
CA CYS A 163 -0.50 27.74 -18.56
C CYS A 163 -1.00 26.32 -18.91
N VAL A 164 -0.63 25.79 -20.08
CA VAL A 164 -0.96 24.42 -20.46
C VAL A 164 -0.24 23.41 -19.55
N LEU A 165 1.06 23.59 -19.30
CA LEU A 165 1.82 22.72 -18.39
C LEU A 165 1.28 22.74 -16.96
N TYR A 166 0.94 23.92 -16.44
CA TYR A 166 0.28 24.09 -15.14
C TYR A 166 -0.99 23.24 -15.05
N THR A 167 -1.86 23.37 -16.06
CA THR A 167 -3.12 22.61 -16.11
C THR A 167 -2.86 21.10 -16.15
N MET A 168 -1.88 20.65 -16.94
CA MET A 168 -1.50 19.24 -17.03
C MET A 168 -0.94 18.72 -15.69
N GLN A 169 -0.14 19.51 -14.97
CA GLN A 169 0.35 19.14 -13.63
C GLN A 169 -0.80 19.02 -12.63
N VAL A 170 -1.71 19.98 -12.57
CA VAL A 170 -2.87 19.95 -11.66
C VAL A 170 -3.75 18.73 -11.95
N MET A 171 -4.02 18.42 -13.22
CA MET A 171 -4.76 17.20 -13.60
C MET A 171 -4.05 15.93 -13.11
N SER A 172 -2.74 15.83 -13.30
CA SER A 172 -1.96 14.70 -12.84
C SER A 172 -1.93 14.57 -11.32
N MET A 173 -1.84 15.69 -10.59
CA MET A 173 -1.90 15.68 -9.12
C MET A 173 -3.25 15.19 -8.59
N ILE A 174 -4.36 15.59 -9.22
CA ILE A 174 -5.70 15.07 -8.88
C ILE A 174 -5.74 13.56 -9.12
N GLU A 175 -5.15 13.11 -10.23
CA GLU A 175 -5.08 11.68 -10.53
C GLU A 175 -4.21 10.91 -9.52
N VAL A 176 -3.08 11.47 -9.06
CA VAL A 176 -2.25 10.89 -7.98
C VAL A 176 -3.08 10.66 -6.73
N ILE A 177 -3.81 11.68 -6.26
CA ILE A 177 -4.67 11.55 -5.07
C ILE A 177 -5.69 10.42 -5.27
N TYR A 178 -6.34 10.38 -6.44
CA TYR A 178 -7.33 9.36 -6.74
C TYR A 178 -6.74 7.94 -6.77
N LEU A 179 -5.57 7.74 -7.40
CA LEU A 179 -4.92 6.44 -7.48
C LEU A 179 -4.32 5.98 -6.14
N ILE A 180 -3.81 6.90 -5.31
CA ILE A 180 -3.45 6.61 -3.91
C ILE A 180 -4.70 6.11 -3.18
N GLY A 181 -5.82 6.86 -3.26
CA GLY A 181 -7.08 6.44 -2.65
C GLY A 181 -7.59 5.09 -3.15
N THR A 182 -7.31 4.72 -4.39
CA THR A 182 -7.79 3.47 -5.01
C THR A 182 -6.89 2.28 -4.67
N VAL A 183 -5.60 2.36 -5.04
CA VAL A 183 -4.67 1.22 -4.97
C VAL A 183 -4.27 0.94 -3.52
N ASP A 184 -3.96 1.99 -2.77
CA ASP A 184 -3.53 1.85 -1.39
C ASP A 184 -4.70 1.40 -0.50
N SER A 185 -5.94 1.91 -0.72
CA SER A 185 -7.13 1.40 -0.02
C SER A 185 -7.42 -0.07 -0.36
N PHE A 186 -7.24 -0.49 -1.61
CA PHE A 186 -7.40 -1.90 -1.99
C PHE A 186 -6.42 -2.80 -1.23
N TYR A 187 -5.16 -2.40 -1.13
CA TYR A 187 -4.17 -3.11 -0.33
C TYR A 187 -4.56 -3.19 1.14
N VAL A 188 -4.88 -2.03 1.75
CA VAL A 188 -5.24 -1.93 3.17
C VAL A 188 -6.45 -2.80 3.51
N VAL A 189 -7.51 -2.71 2.71
CA VAL A 189 -8.72 -3.50 2.94
C VAL A 189 -8.44 -4.99 2.78
N MET A 190 -7.70 -5.40 1.76
CA MET A 190 -7.41 -6.83 1.54
C MET A 190 -6.48 -7.41 2.61
N CYS A 191 -5.47 -6.66 3.07
CA CYS A 191 -4.61 -7.10 4.17
C CYS A 191 -5.41 -7.25 5.48
N THR A 192 -6.23 -6.26 5.80
CA THR A 192 -7.07 -6.29 7.00
C THR A 192 -8.10 -7.43 6.94
N GLU A 193 -8.69 -7.68 5.76
CA GLU A 193 -9.58 -8.84 5.55
C GLU A 193 -8.84 -10.16 5.80
N ILE A 194 -7.65 -10.35 5.25
CA ILE A 194 -6.85 -11.57 5.47
C ILE A 194 -6.55 -11.74 6.96
N LYS A 195 -6.11 -10.67 7.65
CA LYS A 195 -5.90 -10.67 9.11
C LYS A 195 -7.16 -11.12 9.85
N ILE A 196 -8.30 -10.51 9.56
CA ILE A 196 -9.59 -10.85 10.16
C ILE A 196 -9.95 -12.32 9.93
N GLN A 197 -9.71 -12.83 8.72
CA GLN A 197 -10.02 -14.23 8.41
C GLN A 197 -9.10 -15.21 9.14
N PHE A 198 -7.84 -14.85 9.42
CA PHE A 198 -6.97 -15.63 10.32
C PHE A 198 -7.49 -15.62 11.75
N LEU A 199 -7.96 -14.49 12.26
CA LEU A 199 -8.61 -14.41 13.59
C LEU A 199 -9.84 -15.33 13.69
N LEU A 200 -10.73 -15.29 12.70
CA LEU A 200 -11.89 -16.18 12.62
C LEU A 200 -11.50 -17.65 12.51
N LEU A 201 -10.42 -17.95 11.78
CA LEU A 201 -9.92 -19.33 11.65
C LEU A 201 -9.37 -19.86 12.98
N LYS A 202 -8.63 -19.04 13.72
CA LYS A 202 -8.16 -19.37 15.07
C LYS A 202 -9.33 -19.64 16.02
N GLU A 203 -10.35 -18.79 16.00
CA GLU A 203 -11.54 -18.97 16.84
C GLU A 203 -12.32 -20.24 16.46
N LYS A 204 -12.38 -20.57 15.16
CA LYS A 204 -12.99 -21.84 14.72
C LYS A 204 -12.22 -23.04 15.25
N LEU A 205 -10.89 -23.03 15.19
CA LEU A 205 -10.07 -24.12 15.75
C LEU A 205 -10.28 -24.27 17.25
N ARG A 206 -10.32 -23.16 18.01
CA ARG A 206 -10.64 -23.18 19.43
C ARG A 206 -12.00 -23.84 19.71
N SER A 207 -13.00 -23.56 18.89
CA SER A 207 -14.33 -24.15 19.02
C SER A 207 -14.40 -25.66 18.74
N LEU A 208 -13.35 -26.24 18.15
CA LEU A 208 -13.28 -27.68 17.88
C LEU A 208 -12.68 -28.50 19.04
N ARG A 209 -12.03 -27.86 20.02
CA ARG A 209 -11.33 -28.54 21.13
C ARG A 209 -12.23 -29.45 21.97
N SER A 210 -13.52 -29.15 22.08
CA SER A 210 -14.46 -29.87 22.90
C SER A 210 -15.54 -30.68 22.16
N LYS A 211 -15.36 -30.91 20.83
CA LYS A 211 -16.38 -31.52 19.98
C LYS A 211 -16.19 -32.99 19.75
N GLU A 212 -17.31 -33.69 19.52
CA GLU A 212 -17.30 -35.09 19.12
C GLU A 212 -16.50 -35.33 17.84
N THR A 213 -15.96 -36.55 17.69
CA THR A 213 -15.02 -36.92 16.61
C THR A 213 -15.53 -36.58 15.20
N ILE A 214 -16.81 -36.79 14.90
CA ILE A 214 -17.38 -36.53 13.56
C ILE A 214 -17.49 -35.02 13.29
N GLU A 215 -17.96 -34.25 14.27
CA GLU A 215 -18.05 -32.78 14.15
C GLU A 215 -16.66 -32.16 14.07
N CYS A 216 -15.71 -32.64 14.85
CA CYS A 216 -14.31 -32.21 14.80
C CYS A 216 -13.72 -32.44 13.40
N LEU A 217 -13.90 -33.62 12.81
CA LEU A 217 -13.38 -33.94 11.47
C LEU A 217 -13.96 -33.03 10.38
N ASN A 218 -15.27 -32.77 10.40
CA ASN A 218 -15.92 -31.88 9.44
C ASN A 218 -15.51 -30.41 9.62
N GLY A 219 -15.41 -29.97 10.87
CA GLY A 219 -14.91 -28.65 11.23
C GLY A 219 -13.47 -28.44 10.75
N LEU A 220 -12.59 -29.43 10.98
CA LEU A 220 -11.19 -29.38 10.54
C LEU A 220 -11.06 -29.30 9.02
N LYS A 221 -11.84 -30.08 8.26
CA LYS A 221 -11.87 -29.99 6.79
C LYS A 221 -12.26 -28.56 6.32
N THR A 222 -13.19 -27.93 7.02
CA THR A 222 -13.61 -26.56 6.73
C THR A 222 -12.48 -25.57 7.03
N CYS A 223 -11.78 -25.74 8.16
CA CYS A 223 -10.60 -24.92 8.52
C CYS A 223 -9.47 -25.06 7.50
N ILE A 224 -9.15 -26.28 7.05
CA ILE A 224 -8.12 -26.55 6.04
C ILE A 224 -8.47 -25.86 4.70
N LYS A 225 -9.73 -25.96 4.25
CA LYS A 225 -10.17 -25.30 3.01
C LYS A 225 -10.04 -23.79 3.13
N HIS A 226 -10.42 -23.23 4.27
CA HIS A 226 -10.33 -21.80 4.51
C HIS A 226 -8.89 -21.31 4.61
N HIS A 227 -8.02 -22.04 5.32
CA HIS A 227 -6.58 -21.76 5.36
C HIS A 227 -5.96 -21.74 3.95
N ASN A 228 -6.24 -22.75 3.12
CA ASN A 228 -5.76 -22.78 1.73
C ASN A 228 -6.29 -21.62 0.89
N LEU A 229 -7.52 -21.16 1.14
CA LEU A 229 -8.09 -19.98 0.51
C LEU A 229 -7.28 -18.73 0.89
N LEU A 230 -6.98 -18.53 2.18
CA LEU A 230 -6.19 -17.38 2.67
C LEU A 230 -4.79 -17.36 2.08
N LEU A 231 -4.10 -18.50 2.06
CA LEU A 231 -2.78 -18.64 1.44
C LEU A 231 -2.81 -18.29 -0.05
N SER A 232 -3.86 -18.71 -0.77
CA SER A 232 -4.04 -18.39 -2.20
C SER A 232 -4.26 -16.89 -2.41
N VAL A 233 -5.11 -16.26 -1.60
CA VAL A 233 -5.39 -14.81 -1.69
C VAL A 233 -4.13 -14.00 -1.35
N HIS A 234 -3.43 -14.34 -0.28
CA HIS A 234 -2.17 -13.71 0.11
C HIS A 234 -1.12 -13.79 -1.02
N LYS A 235 -0.92 -14.98 -1.60
CA LYS A 235 0.01 -15.17 -2.72
C LYS A 235 -0.33 -14.29 -3.93
N LYS A 236 -1.63 -14.14 -4.25
CA LYS A 236 -2.09 -13.27 -5.34
C LYS A 236 -1.89 -11.80 -4.99
N LEU A 237 -2.18 -11.41 -3.74
CA LEU A 237 -1.97 -10.04 -3.27
C LEU A 237 -0.47 -9.68 -3.30
N ASN A 238 0.41 -10.55 -2.84
CA ASN A 238 1.86 -10.36 -2.96
C ASN A 238 2.30 -10.23 -4.43
N ARG A 239 1.75 -11.01 -5.34
CA ARG A 239 2.02 -10.90 -6.78
C ARG A 239 1.60 -9.54 -7.36
N ILE A 240 0.47 -8.96 -6.91
CA ILE A 240 -0.01 -7.65 -7.36
C ILE A 240 0.92 -6.54 -6.89
N PHE A 241 1.42 -6.62 -5.65
CA PHE A 241 2.13 -5.52 -4.99
C PHE A 241 3.65 -5.68 -4.94
N SER A 242 4.20 -6.81 -5.41
CA SER A 242 5.63 -7.11 -5.28
C SER A 242 6.53 -6.06 -5.94
N GLU A 243 6.26 -5.70 -7.18
CA GLU A 243 7.03 -4.69 -7.91
C GLU A 243 6.81 -3.29 -7.32
N TYR A 244 5.59 -2.99 -6.87
CA TYR A 244 5.27 -1.74 -6.20
C TYR A 244 6.09 -1.56 -4.92
N PHE A 245 6.14 -2.57 -4.06
CA PHE A 245 6.90 -2.50 -2.82
C PHE A 245 8.39 -2.30 -3.04
N LEU A 246 8.96 -2.96 -4.06
CA LEU A 246 10.36 -2.77 -4.41
C LEU A 246 10.65 -1.33 -4.79
N VAL A 247 9.87 -0.78 -5.73
CA VAL A 247 10.02 0.60 -6.18
C VAL A 247 9.77 1.57 -5.03
N GLN A 248 8.69 1.38 -4.28
CA GLN A 248 8.34 2.22 -3.13
C GLN A 248 9.43 2.25 -2.06
N TYR A 249 10.05 1.10 -1.76
CA TYR A 249 11.14 1.01 -0.80
C TYR A 249 12.32 1.90 -1.22
N PHE A 250 12.83 1.73 -2.43
CA PHE A 250 13.99 2.50 -2.91
C PHE A 250 13.68 3.99 -3.06
N VAL A 251 12.51 4.34 -3.59
CA VAL A 251 12.07 5.74 -3.72
C VAL A 251 11.94 6.38 -2.34
N SER A 252 11.38 5.69 -1.36
CA SER A 252 11.22 6.21 0.01
C SER A 252 12.56 6.39 0.73
N VAL A 253 13.51 5.46 0.57
CA VAL A 253 14.87 5.62 1.12
C VAL A 253 15.54 6.86 0.52
N LEU A 254 15.50 6.99 -0.81
CA LEU A 254 16.13 8.11 -1.49
C LEU A 254 15.49 9.46 -1.11
N ALA A 255 14.16 9.53 -1.13
CA ALA A 255 13.41 10.72 -0.74
C ALA A 255 13.71 11.12 0.73
N ALA A 256 13.68 10.13 1.64
CA ALA A 256 13.99 10.38 3.05
C ALA A 256 15.44 10.85 3.25
N CYS A 257 16.42 10.28 2.55
CA CYS A 257 17.83 10.70 2.61
C CYS A 257 17.98 12.17 2.23
N VAL A 258 17.36 12.58 1.13
CA VAL A 258 17.49 13.95 0.61
C VAL A 258 16.77 14.93 1.54
N GLN A 259 15.58 14.61 2.00
CA GLN A 259 14.83 15.49 2.92
C GLN A 259 15.56 15.64 4.27
N LEU A 260 16.11 14.55 4.82
CA LEU A 260 16.92 14.62 6.05
C LEU A 260 18.20 15.45 5.86
N TYR A 261 18.81 15.37 4.67
CA TYR A 261 19.97 16.19 4.31
C TYR A 261 19.61 17.67 4.28
N ILE A 262 18.51 18.06 3.62
CA ILE A 262 18.02 19.43 3.58
C ILE A 262 17.76 19.96 4.99
N LEU A 263 16.98 19.22 5.78
CA LEU A 263 16.60 19.61 7.14
C LEU A 263 17.80 19.84 8.07
N LYS A 264 18.93 19.15 7.82
CA LYS A 264 20.08 19.19 8.73
C LYS A 264 21.21 20.13 8.27
N TYR A 265 21.47 20.22 6.97
CA TYR A 265 22.67 20.85 6.43
C TYR A 265 22.41 22.09 5.58
N ILE A 266 21.18 22.34 5.16
CA ILE A 266 20.86 23.49 4.30
C ILE A 266 20.05 24.52 5.09
N THR A 267 20.48 25.79 5.01
CA THR A 267 19.71 26.91 5.55
C THR A 267 18.62 27.29 4.56
N VAL A 268 17.40 26.85 4.81
CA VAL A 268 16.23 27.13 3.99
C VAL A 268 15.26 28.08 4.67
N SER A 269 14.31 28.63 3.92
CA SER A 269 13.23 29.43 4.48
C SER A 269 12.35 28.57 5.39
N LEU A 270 11.63 29.21 6.33
CA LEU A 270 10.67 28.49 7.20
C LEU A 270 9.61 27.74 6.38
N GLU A 271 9.20 28.31 5.26
CA GLU A 271 8.22 27.70 4.36
C GLU A 271 8.76 26.40 3.75
N ASP A 272 9.99 26.41 3.24
CA ASP A 272 10.60 25.22 2.62
C ASP A 272 10.95 24.16 3.67
N LEU A 273 11.35 24.57 4.88
CA LEU A 273 11.54 23.67 6.01
C LEU A 273 10.26 22.92 6.38
N LEU A 274 9.14 23.64 6.45
CA LEU A 274 7.83 23.03 6.75
C LEU A 274 7.37 22.08 5.64
N LYS A 275 7.58 22.44 4.36
CA LYS A 275 7.29 21.55 3.21
C LYS A 275 8.10 20.26 3.30
N SER A 276 9.42 20.36 3.50
CA SER A 276 10.30 19.19 3.63
C SER A 276 9.90 18.29 4.79
N LEU A 277 9.54 18.87 5.94
CA LEU A 277 9.10 18.10 7.10
C LEU A 277 7.78 17.36 6.83
N VAL A 278 6.79 18.05 6.26
CA VAL A 278 5.47 17.46 5.94
C VAL A 278 5.62 16.34 4.91
N TYR A 279 6.44 16.55 3.88
CA TYR A 279 6.72 15.52 2.88
C TYR A 279 7.39 14.29 3.49
N LEU A 280 8.43 14.50 4.33
CA LEU A 280 9.11 13.42 5.03
C LEU A 280 8.14 12.59 5.90
N VAL A 281 7.28 13.27 6.67
CA VAL A 281 6.25 12.61 7.50
C VAL A 281 5.28 11.82 6.62
N ALA A 282 4.83 12.37 5.50
CA ALA A 282 3.91 11.69 4.59
C ALA A 282 4.53 10.41 3.99
N VAL A 283 5.80 10.46 3.57
CA VAL A 283 6.53 9.28 3.07
C VAL A 283 6.61 8.19 4.15
N PHE A 284 6.97 8.56 5.38
CA PHE A 284 7.08 7.58 6.47
C PHE A 284 5.73 6.99 6.87
N VAL A 285 4.68 7.79 6.94
CA VAL A 285 3.32 7.30 7.25
C VAL A 285 2.83 6.33 6.17
N GLN A 286 3.08 6.63 4.90
CA GLN A 286 2.70 5.76 3.79
C GLN A 286 3.40 4.40 3.86
N VAL A 287 4.72 4.41 4.05
CA VAL A 287 5.51 3.17 4.16
C VAL A 287 5.10 2.38 5.41
N ALA A 288 4.91 3.06 6.55
CA ALA A 288 4.45 2.42 7.79
C ALA A 288 3.14 1.66 7.56
N LEU A 289 2.17 2.27 6.88
CA LEU A 289 0.87 1.63 6.63
C LEU A 289 1.02 0.30 5.90
N PHE A 290 1.89 0.22 4.89
CA PHE A 290 2.12 -1.01 4.13
C PHE A 290 2.85 -2.07 4.95
N PHE A 291 3.92 -1.68 5.63
CA PHE A 291 4.78 -2.61 6.34
C PHE A 291 4.13 -3.16 7.62
N MET A 292 3.34 -2.33 8.33
CA MET A 292 2.60 -2.78 9.52
C MET A 292 1.52 -3.80 9.16
N LEU A 293 0.74 -3.55 8.10
CA LEU A 293 -0.31 -4.48 7.68
C LEU A 293 0.24 -5.81 7.16
N ALA A 294 1.36 -5.80 6.45
CA ALA A 294 2.05 -7.03 6.04
C ALA A 294 2.51 -7.84 7.26
N SER A 295 3.13 -7.18 8.24
CA SER A 295 3.53 -7.81 9.50
C SER A 295 2.36 -8.36 10.32
N ASP A 296 1.23 -7.66 10.33
CA ASP A 296 0.05 -8.14 11.04
C ASP A 296 -0.45 -9.48 10.47
N ILE A 297 -0.42 -9.64 9.13
CA ILE A 297 -0.79 -10.92 8.48
C ILE A 297 0.22 -12.02 8.86
N GLU A 298 1.51 -11.72 8.80
CA GLU A 298 2.59 -12.66 9.13
C GLU A 298 2.43 -13.15 10.57
N GLU A 299 2.23 -12.22 11.53
CA GLU A 299 2.04 -12.53 12.95
C GLU A 299 0.80 -13.40 13.20
N GLU A 300 -0.34 -13.07 12.58
CA GLU A 300 -1.57 -13.85 12.72
C GLU A 300 -1.45 -15.25 12.10
N ALA A 301 -0.67 -15.38 11.00
CA ALA A 301 -0.39 -16.66 10.37
C ALA A 301 0.55 -17.54 11.21
N GLU A 302 1.56 -16.94 11.86
CA GLU A 302 2.46 -17.66 12.78
C GLU A 302 1.70 -18.17 14.00
N GLN A 303 0.87 -17.34 14.63
CA GLN A 303 0.04 -17.74 15.78
C GLN A 303 -0.96 -18.84 15.44
N LEU A 304 -1.33 -19.01 14.16
CA LEU A 304 -2.19 -20.10 13.73
C LEU A 304 -1.56 -21.49 14.00
N ALA A 305 -0.26 -21.61 13.87
CA ALA A 305 0.45 -22.87 14.14
C ALA A 305 0.25 -23.32 15.62
N ASP A 306 0.32 -22.37 16.55
CA ASP A 306 0.10 -22.64 17.99
C ASP A 306 -1.35 -23.08 18.23
N GLU A 307 -2.32 -22.41 17.61
CA GLU A 307 -3.73 -22.79 17.76
C GLU A 307 -4.06 -24.16 17.15
N ILE A 308 -3.36 -24.57 16.09
CA ILE A 308 -3.50 -25.91 15.52
C ILE A 308 -2.89 -26.95 16.45
N TYR A 309 -1.74 -26.65 17.05
CA TYR A 309 -1.06 -27.53 18.00
C TYR A 309 -1.92 -27.75 19.25
N ASP A 310 -2.59 -26.71 19.73
CA ASP A 310 -3.46 -26.73 20.90
C ASP A 310 -4.82 -27.43 20.67
N VAL A 311 -5.16 -27.84 19.45
CA VAL A 311 -6.30 -28.74 19.24
C VAL A 311 -5.97 -30.09 19.85
N ASP A 312 -6.83 -30.60 20.74
CA ASP A 312 -6.65 -31.82 21.54
C ASP A 312 -6.52 -33.09 20.67
N TRP A 313 -5.39 -33.16 19.93
CA TRP A 313 -5.08 -34.23 19.01
C TRP A 313 -4.65 -35.53 19.73
N GLU A 314 -4.21 -35.43 20.98
CA GLU A 314 -3.76 -36.56 21.79
C GLU A 314 -4.94 -37.43 22.23
N SER A 315 -6.04 -36.83 22.63
CA SER A 315 -7.27 -37.52 23.04
C SER A 315 -8.01 -38.17 21.86
N THR A 316 -7.69 -37.75 20.63
CA THR A 316 -8.37 -38.22 19.43
C THR A 316 -7.82 -39.57 18.97
N SER A 317 -8.64 -40.60 18.99
CA SER A 317 -8.29 -41.95 18.54
C SER A 317 -8.26 -42.12 17.00
N ASP A 318 -8.87 -41.16 16.25
CA ASP A 318 -8.97 -41.25 14.79
C ASP A 318 -7.67 -40.81 14.09
N PRO A 319 -6.94 -41.73 13.41
CA PRO A 319 -5.70 -41.41 12.73
C PRO A 319 -5.90 -40.41 11.56
N LYS A 320 -7.12 -40.26 11.02
CA LYS A 320 -7.41 -39.31 9.94
C LYS A 320 -7.37 -37.87 10.46
N ILE A 321 -7.88 -37.62 11.67
CA ILE A 321 -7.83 -36.30 12.30
C ILE A 321 -6.39 -35.91 12.57
N ARG A 322 -5.61 -36.80 13.19
CA ARG A 322 -4.17 -36.58 13.46
C ARG A 322 -3.41 -36.24 12.19
N LYS A 323 -3.63 -36.98 11.11
CA LYS A 323 -2.97 -36.75 9.83
C LYS A 323 -3.34 -35.39 9.21
N GLN A 324 -4.61 -34.98 9.28
CA GLN A 324 -5.08 -33.69 8.76
C GLN A 324 -4.52 -32.53 9.57
N LEU A 325 -4.51 -32.61 10.90
CA LEU A 325 -3.90 -31.62 11.78
C LEU A 325 -2.40 -31.48 11.49
N LEU A 326 -1.68 -32.60 11.37
CA LEU A 326 -0.26 -32.58 11.06
C LEU A 326 0.03 -31.86 9.73
N PHE A 327 -0.73 -32.14 8.67
CA PHE A 327 -0.55 -31.45 7.37
C PHE A 327 -0.89 -29.97 7.46
N MET A 328 -1.93 -29.61 8.22
CA MET A 328 -2.31 -28.20 8.44
C MET A 328 -1.22 -27.47 9.25
N LEU A 329 -0.67 -28.12 10.29
CA LEU A 329 0.41 -27.59 11.10
C LEU A 329 1.69 -27.36 10.28
N MET A 330 2.12 -28.37 9.53
CA MET A 330 3.29 -28.23 8.64
C MET A 330 3.15 -27.05 7.67
N ARG A 331 1.92 -26.81 7.18
CA ARG A 331 1.65 -25.70 6.27
C ARG A 331 1.57 -24.34 6.98
N ALA A 332 1.09 -24.32 8.23
CA ALA A 332 1.00 -23.10 9.04
C ALA A 332 2.38 -22.66 9.59
N GLN A 333 3.34 -23.59 9.70
CA GLN A 333 4.72 -23.28 10.09
C GLN A 333 5.55 -22.65 8.96
N GLU A 334 5.06 -22.68 7.71
CA GLU A 334 5.73 -21.95 6.63
C GLU A 334 5.41 -20.44 6.79
N PRO A 335 6.44 -19.56 6.88
CA PRO A 335 6.22 -18.13 7.09
C PRO A 335 5.45 -17.51 5.93
N LEU A 336 4.41 -16.74 6.26
CA LEU A 336 3.54 -16.08 5.29
C LEU A 336 4.02 -14.65 5.03
N CYS A 337 5.15 -14.51 4.35
CA CYS A 337 5.81 -13.23 4.12
C CYS A 337 5.31 -12.51 2.87
N MET A 338 5.25 -11.19 2.92
CA MET A 338 5.15 -10.34 1.74
C MET A 338 6.53 -9.89 1.28
N TRP A 339 6.77 -9.94 -0.03
CA TRP A 339 8.06 -9.61 -0.63
C TRP A 339 7.95 -8.52 -1.68
N GLY A 340 8.82 -7.51 -1.60
CA GLY A 340 9.05 -6.53 -2.65
C GLY A 340 10.11 -7.03 -3.64
N GLY A 341 9.69 -7.35 -4.88
CA GLY A 341 10.58 -7.85 -5.93
C GLY A 341 11.35 -9.13 -5.59
N GLY A 342 10.92 -9.89 -4.59
CA GLY A 342 11.66 -11.03 -4.05
C GLY A 342 12.94 -10.66 -3.28
N MET A 343 13.22 -9.39 -3.04
CA MET A 343 14.46 -8.88 -2.43
C MET A 343 14.24 -8.26 -1.06
N VAL A 344 13.15 -7.54 -0.87
CA VAL A 344 12.83 -6.81 0.36
C VAL A 344 11.69 -7.50 1.08
N HIS A 345 11.90 -7.90 2.31
CA HIS A 345 10.85 -8.46 3.17
C HIS A 345 10.01 -7.31 3.75
N ILE A 346 8.71 -7.28 3.44
CA ILE A 346 7.82 -6.20 3.87
C ILE A 346 7.30 -6.50 5.27
N ASN A 347 8.02 -6.01 6.28
CA ASN A 347 7.66 -6.18 7.69
C ASN A 347 8.13 -5.00 8.57
N ARG A 348 7.74 -5.02 9.87
CA ARG A 348 8.09 -3.98 10.85
C ARG A 348 9.61 -3.81 11.01
N ASN A 349 10.38 -4.88 10.94
CA ASN A 349 11.83 -4.84 11.09
C ASN A 349 12.47 -4.10 9.92
N GLU A 350 12.06 -4.41 8.70
CA GLU A 350 12.58 -3.76 7.49
C GLU A 350 12.18 -2.28 7.41
N TYR A 351 11.00 -1.91 7.96
CA TYR A 351 10.63 -0.51 8.14
C TYR A 351 11.65 0.27 9.01
N ILE A 352 12.13 -0.34 10.10
CA ILE A 352 13.17 0.26 10.95
C ILE A 352 14.51 0.33 10.20
N VAL A 353 14.86 -0.69 9.43
CA VAL A 353 16.07 -0.70 8.59
C VAL A 353 16.04 0.43 7.57
N LEU A 354 14.89 0.68 6.93
CA LEU A 354 14.70 1.80 5.99
C LEU A 354 15.03 3.14 6.65
N PHE A 355 14.54 3.40 7.86
CA PHE A 355 14.85 4.61 8.61
C PHE A 355 16.35 4.75 8.90
N ARG A 356 16.97 3.68 9.39
CA ARG A 356 18.41 3.68 9.70
C ARG A 356 19.24 3.94 8.45
N LEU A 357 18.87 3.33 7.33
CA LEU A 357 19.54 3.51 6.05
C LEU A 357 19.44 4.96 5.57
N ALA A 358 18.21 5.54 5.57
CA ALA A 358 17.98 6.92 5.17
C ALA A 358 18.81 7.91 6.02
N PHE A 359 18.82 7.71 7.34
CA PHE A 359 19.62 8.55 8.25
C PHE A 359 21.12 8.40 8.01
N SER A 360 21.63 7.17 7.87
CA SER A 360 23.05 6.91 7.62
C SER A 360 23.53 7.54 6.33
N VAL A 361 22.76 7.41 5.25
CA VAL A 361 23.14 8.01 3.95
C VAL A 361 23.10 9.53 4.03
N SER A 362 22.09 10.13 4.69
CA SER A 362 22.04 11.59 4.86
C SER A 362 23.25 12.15 5.63
N THR A 363 23.73 11.44 6.65
CA THR A 363 24.93 11.84 7.40
C THR A 363 26.22 11.69 6.59
N LEU A 364 26.34 10.65 5.76
CA LEU A 364 27.47 10.48 4.84
C LEU A 364 27.52 11.58 3.78
N LEU A 365 26.37 11.99 3.26
CA LEU A 365 26.30 13.11 2.32
C LEU A 365 26.73 14.43 2.98
N GLY A 366 26.33 14.68 4.22
CA GLY A 366 26.73 15.86 5.01
C GLY A 366 28.22 15.90 5.28
N ALA A 367 28.84 14.79 5.67
CA ALA A 367 30.27 14.71 5.95
C ALA A 367 31.18 14.91 4.71
N LYS A 368 30.62 14.80 3.49
CA LYS A 368 31.36 15.12 2.25
C LYS A 368 31.18 16.58 1.80
N ALA A 369 30.20 17.27 2.34
CA ALA A 369 29.91 18.67 2.02
C ALA A 369 30.65 19.65 2.92
N GLU A 370 31.13 19.20 4.10
CA GLU A 370 32.10 19.87 4.98
C GLU A 370 33.53 19.64 4.47
#